data_f5da0b73fb0ccf9904ac2ae2602b6409
#
_entry.id   f5da0b73fb0ccf9904ac2ae2602b6409
#
_cell.length_a   1.000
_cell.length_b   1.000
_cell.length_c   1.000
_cell.angle_alpha   90.00
_cell.angle_beta   90.00
_cell.angle_gamma   90.00
#
_symmetry.space_group_name_H-M   'P 1'
#
loop_
_entity.id
_entity.type
_entity.pdbx_description
1 polymer ?
#
loop_
_entity_poly.entity_id
_entity_poly.type
_entity_poly.pdbx_seq_one_letter_code
_entity_poly.pdbx_strand_id
1 'polypeptide(L)'
;MKVVSTSNAPAAIGPYSQAIDLGNMVFVSGQIPVDPATGKMADTVEEQAAQSLANLKAILAEAGLSMANVVKTVIFLADINDFAAVNAVYAKAFAEPFPARSCVQVAAIPKAQSWRSSASPCANNQA
;
A
#
# COMPACT_ATOMS: atom_id res chain seq x y z
N MET A 1 16.49 -10.32 10.43
CA MET A 1 15.30 -9.48 10.25
C MET A 1 15.71 -8.02 10.33
N LYS A 2 15.31 -7.25 9.35
CA LYS A 2 15.65 -5.82 9.27
C LYS A 2 14.37 -4.98 9.17
N VAL A 3 14.30 -3.91 9.95
CA VAL A 3 13.20 -2.93 9.85
C VAL A 3 13.48 -1.99 8.68
N VAL A 4 12.46 -1.78 7.84
CA VAL A 4 12.48 -0.80 6.75
C VAL A 4 11.63 0.39 7.16
N SER A 5 12.19 1.59 7.05
CA SER A 5 11.52 2.83 7.42
C SER A 5 11.95 3.97 6.49
N THR A 6 11.00 4.77 6.04
CA THR A 6 11.25 5.93 5.17
C THR A 6 10.34 7.09 5.54
N SER A 7 10.83 8.31 5.41
CA SER A 7 10.04 9.53 5.55
C SER A 7 9.18 9.84 4.32
N ASN A 8 9.36 9.10 3.22
CA ASN A 8 8.59 9.25 1.98
C ASN A 8 7.26 8.46 2.00
N ALA A 9 6.93 7.85 3.13
CA ALA A 9 5.64 7.24 3.42
C ALA A 9 5.21 7.64 4.83
N PRO A 10 3.92 7.53 5.17
CA PRO A 10 3.42 7.87 6.50
C PRO A 10 4.17 7.08 7.59
N ALA A 11 4.60 7.78 8.63
CA ALA A 11 5.29 7.16 9.76
C ALA A 11 4.38 6.15 10.48
N ALA A 12 5.00 5.09 10.99
CA ALA A 12 4.31 4.16 11.87
C ALA A 12 3.99 4.85 13.20
N ILE A 13 2.71 5.01 13.51
CA ILE A 13 2.20 5.71 14.70
C ILE A 13 1.69 4.75 15.77
N GLY A 14 2.22 3.58 15.85
CA GLY A 14 1.84 2.56 16.81
C GLY A 14 2.92 1.50 16.92
N PRO A 15 2.64 0.40 17.63
CA PRO A 15 3.62 -0.67 17.82
C PRO A 15 3.74 -1.55 16.57
N TYR A 16 4.13 -0.96 15.43
CA TYR A 16 4.38 -1.68 14.18
C TYR A 16 5.48 -1.00 13.37
N SER A 17 6.04 -1.73 12.41
CA SER A 17 7.01 -1.22 11.45
C SER A 17 6.35 -0.94 10.11
N GLN A 18 6.86 0.00 9.33
CA GLN A 18 6.40 0.21 7.96
C GLN A 18 6.61 -1.04 7.11
N ALA A 19 7.76 -1.67 7.24
CA ALA A 19 8.04 -2.96 6.61
C ALA A 19 9.11 -3.74 7.37
N ILE A 20 9.14 -5.05 7.14
CA ILE A 20 10.14 -5.98 7.67
C ILE A 20 10.78 -6.73 6.51
N ASP A 21 12.10 -6.68 6.46
CA ASP A 21 12.90 -7.39 5.47
C ASP A 21 13.50 -8.66 6.10
N LEU A 22 13.16 -9.80 5.54
CA LEU A 22 13.67 -11.12 5.96
C LEU A 22 14.89 -11.58 5.14
N GLY A 23 15.36 -10.75 4.21
CA GLY A 23 16.45 -11.10 3.30
C GLY A 23 15.97 -11.67 1.96
N ASN A 24 15.03 -12.58 1.98
CA ASN A 24 14.44 -13.20 0.78
C ASN A 24 13.00 -12.72 0.51
N MET A 25 12.39 -12.01 1.45
CA MET A 25 11.01 -11.51 1.36
C MET A 25 10.85 -10.28 2.22
N VAL A 26 10.04 -9.33 1.76
CA VAL A 26 9.68 -8.13 2.53
C VAL A 26 8.18 -8.13 2.78
N PHE A 27 7.79 -7.92 4.02
CA PHE A 27 6.40 -7.69 4.41
C PHE A 27 6.18 -6.20 4.67
N VAL A 28 5.21 -5.63 4.00
CA VAL A 28 4.86 -4.21 4.13
C VAL A 28 3.52 -4.07 4.84
N SER A 29 3.46 -3.21 5.84
CA SER A 29 2.23 -2.88 6.55
C SER A 29 1.23 -2.20 5.62
N GLY A 30 -0.05 -2.28 5.97
CA GLY A 30 -1.11 -1.63 5.22
C GLY A 30 -0.87 -0.12 5.10
N GLN A 31 -0.97 0.40 3.87
CA GLN A 31 -0.75 1.81 3.59
C GLN A 31 -2.09 2.53 3.47
N ILE A 32 -2.30 3.50 4.34
CA ILE A 32 -3.42 4.44 4.27
C ILE A 32 -3.10 5.58 3.31
N PRO A 33 -4.11 6.23 2.71
CA PRO A 33 -3.90 7.23 1.66
C PRO A 33 -3.52 8.63 2.20
N VAL A 34 -2.61 8.67 3.16
CA VAL A 34 -2.10 9.93 3.71
C VAL A 34 -0.85 10.35 2.95
N ASP A 35 -0.83 11.60 2.50
CA ASP A 35 0.38 12.20 1.93
C ASP A 35 1.39 12.48 3.06
N PRO A 36 2.57 11.87 3.03
CA PRO A 36 3.55 12.06 4.10
C PRO A 36 4.10 13.48 4.20
N ALA A 37 4.03 14.26 3.12
CA ALA A 37 4.51 15.64 3.10
C ALA A 37 3.54 16.61 3.79
N THR A 38 2.23 16.36 3.71
CA THR A 38 1.19 17.27 4.22
C THR A 38 0.40 16.72 5.40
N GLY A 39 0.42 15.40 5.61
CA GLY A 39 -0.41 14.72 6.60
C GLY A 39 -1.89 14.64 6.22
N LYS A 40 -2.25 14.98 4.99
CA LYS A 40 -3.63 15.06 4.52
C LYS A 40 -3.98 13.89 3.61
N MET A 41 -5.28 13.61 3.50
CA MET A 41 -5.86 12.66 2.55
C MET A 41 -6.67 13.41 1.50
N ALA A 42 -6.59 12.95 0.25
CA ALA A 42 -7.45 13.44 -0.82
C ALA A 42 -8.91 13.00 -0.63
N ASP A 43 -9.83 13.67 -1.33
CA ASP A 43 -11.26 13.44 -1.18
C ASP A 43 -11.78 12.31 -2.08
N THR A 44 -11.16 12.08 -3.23
CA THR A 44 -11.62 11.07 -4.19
C THR A 44 -10.98 9.71 -3.95
N VAL A 45 -11.71 8.65 -4.26
CA VAL A 45 -11.23 7.27 -4.12
C VAL A 45 -10.02 7.00 -5.02
N GLU A 46 -10.01 7.56 -6.22
CA GLU A 46 -8.94 7.40 -7.18
C GLU A 46 -7.63 8.03 -6.66
N GLU A 47 -7.70 9.24 -6.13
CA GLU A 47 -6.54 9.92 -5.56
C GLU A 47 -6.06 9.22 -4.29
N GLN A 48 -6.97 8.71 -3.47
CA GLN A 48 -6.63 7.94 -2.27
C GLN A 48 -5.91 6.63 -2.65
N ALA A 49 -6.43 5.91 -3.63
CA ALA A 49 -5.78 4.69 -4.12
C ALA A 49 -4.38 4.99 -4.68
N ALA A 50 -4.24 6.04 -5.47
CA ALA A 50 -2.95 6.46 -6.02
C ALA A 50 -1.95 6.81 -4.91
N GLN A 51 -2.39 7.50 -3.85
CA GLN A 51 -1.53 7.85 -2.72
C GLN A 51 -1.08 6.63 -1.93
N SER A 52 -1.98 5.69 -1.64
CA SER A 52 -1.62 4.44 -0.96
C SER A 52 -0.57 3.65 -1.75
N LEU A 53 -0.71 3.57 -3.07
CA LEU A 53 0.24 2.91 -3.95
C LEU A 53 1.58 3.65 -4.03
N ALA A 54 1.56 4.99 -4.01
CA ALA A 54 2.77 5.80 -3.95
C ALA A 54 3.53 5.58 -2.63
N ASN A 55 2.81 5.48 -1.51
CA ASN A 55 3.40 5.19 -0.20
C ASN A 55 4.05 3.79 -0.19
N LEU A 56 3.36 2.80 -0.75
CA LEU A 56 3.90 1.47 -0.93
C LEU A 56 5.19 1.49 -1.76
N LYS A 57 5.17 2.17 -2.90
CA LYS A 57 6.34 2.31 -3.77
C LYS A 57 7.54 2.92 -3.05
N ALA A 58 7.30 3.93 -2.22
CA ALA A 58 8.36 4.57 -1.43
C ALA A 58 9.00 3.61 -0.43
N ILE A 59 8.19 2.79 0.25
CA ILE A 59 8.69 1.78 1.20
C ILE A 59 9.48 0.68 0.47
N LEU A 60 8.98 0.22 -0.67
CA LEU A 60 9.69 -0.76 -1.50
C LEU A 60 11.03 -0.22 -1.97
N ALA A 61 11.09 1.03 -2.41
CA ALA A 61 12.33 1.68 -2.84
C ALA A 61 13.35 1.73 -1.69
N GLU A 62 12.93 2.03 -0.47
CA GLU A 62 13.80 2.01 0.70
C GLU A 62 14.37 0.61 0.97
N ALA A 63 13.63 -0.44 0.66
CA ALA A 63 14.09 -1.82 0.74
C ALA A 63 14.91 -2.27 -0.48
N GLY A 64 15.17 -1.39 -1.44
CA GLY A 64 15.87 -1.73 -2.67
C GLY A 64 15.02 -2.48 -3.70
N LEU A 65 13.70 -2.38 -3.58
CA LEU A 65 12.72 -3.07 -4.42
C LEU A 65 11.91 -2.07 -5.26
N SER A 66 11.14 -2.62 -6.19
CA SER A 66 10.19 -1.88 -7.02
C SER A 66 8.82 -2.56 -7.03
N MET A 67 7.85 -1.93 -7.66
CA MET A 67 6.51 -2.51 -7.84
C MET A 67 6.55 -3.83 -8.62
N ALA A 68 7.55 -4.05 -9.47
CA ALA A 68 7.75 -5.32 -10.20
C ALA A 68 8.08 -6.51 -9.28
N ASN A 69 8.56 -6.25 -8.07
CA ASN A 69 8.88 -7.30 -7.09
C ASN A 69 7.68 -7.72 -6.23
N VAL A 70 6.56 -7.04 -6.35
CA VAL A 70 5.35 -7.35 -5.58
C VAL A 70 4.71 -8.62 -6.11
N VAL A 71 4.50 -9.61 -5.25
CA VAL A 71 3.91 -10.90 -5.62
C VAL A 71 2.49 -11.08 -5.11
N LYS A 72 2.12 -10.36 -4.06
CA LYS A 72 0.78 -10.44 -3.45
C LYS A 72 0.37 -9.11 -2.87
N THR A 73 -0.87 -8.72 -3.11
CA THR A 73 -1.50 -7.56 -2.47
C THR A 73 -2.83 -7.95 -1.83
N VAL A 74 -3.22 -7.20 -0.81
CA VAL A 74 -4.57 -7.23 -0.25
C VAL A 74 -5.08 -5.79 -0.23
N ILE A 75 -6.29 -5.59 -0.76
CA ILE A 75 -6.96 -4.29 -0.79
C ILE A 75 -8.15 -4.34 0.16
N PHE A 76 -8.20 -3.37 1.07
CA PHE A 76 -9.32 -3.18 1.98
C PHE A 76 -10.10 -1.93 1.55
N LEU A 77 -11.38 -2.09 1.26
CA LEU A 77 -12.28 -1.00 0.87
C LEU A 77 -13.30 -0.74 1.97
N ALA A 78 -13.60 0.52 2.21
CA ALA A 78 -14.75 0.89 3.06
C ALA A 78 -16.08 0.65 2.32
N ASP A 79 -16.08 0.75 0.99
CA ASP A 79 -17.24 0.50 0.13
C ASP A 79 -16.82 -0.33 -1.09
N ILE A 80 -17.40 -1.51 -1.25
CA ILE A 80 -17.08 -2.40 -2.38
C ILE A 80 -17.50 -1.82 -3.73
N ASN A 81 -18.41 -0.85 -3.75
CA ASN A 81 -18.81 -0.15 -4.98
C ASN A 81 -17.68 0.69 -5.58
N ASP A 82 -16.62 0.97 -4.82
CA ASP A 82 -15.41 1.65 -5.31
C ASP A 82 -14.43 0.73 -6.04
N PHE A 83 -14.73 -0.56 -6.11
CA PHE A 83 -13.85 -1.58 -6.69
C PHE A 83 -13.39 -1.25 -8.11
N ALA A 84 -14.29 -0.83 -8.99
CA ALA A 84 -13.96 -0.52 -10.38
C ALA A 84 -13.02 0.68 -10.50
N ALA A 85 -13.26 1.75 -9.72
CA ALA A 85 -12.42 2.93 -9.70
C ALA A 85 -11.01 2.63 -9.16
N VAL A 86 -10.93 1.85 -8.09
CA VAL A 86 -9.65 1.40 -7.52
C VAL A 86 -8.90 0.49 -8.48
N ASN A 87 -9.59 -0.42 -9.17
CA ASN A 87 -8.99 -1.28 -10.19
C ASN A 87 -8.31 -0.49 -11.31
N ALA A 88 -8.94 0.58 -11.77
CA ALA A 88 -8.38 1.42 -12.83
C ALA A 88 -7.05 2.08 -12.39
N VAL A 89 -6.97 2.54 -11.15
CA VAL A 89 -5.74 3.11 -10.58
C VAL A 89 -4.69 2.02 -10.35
N TYR A 90 -5.09 0.89 -9.80
CA TYR A 90 -4.22 -0.26 -9.54
C TYR A 90 -3.56 -0.78 -10.83
N ALA A 91 -4.32 -0.88 -11.90
CA ALA A 91 -3.81 -1.34 -13.20
C ALA A 91 -2.71 -0.45 -13.77
N LYS A 92 -2.71 0.84 -13.43
CA LYS A 92 -1.66 1.78 -13.84
C LYS A 92 -0.39 1.68 -12.98
N ALA A 93 -0.52 1.19 -11.75
CA ALA A 93 0.59 1.10 -10.80
C ALA A 93 1.44 -0.16 -10.98
N PHE A 94 0.86 -1.21 -11.57
CA PHE A 94 1.54 -2.49 -11.80
C PHE A 94 1.57 -2.83 -13.29
N ALA A 95 2.62 -3.55 -13.68
CA ALA A 95 2.73 -4.12 -15.01
C ALA A 95 2.53 -5.65 -14.96
N GLU A 96 2.24 -6.26 -16.09
CA GLU A 96 2.18 -7.72 -16.20
C GLU A 96 3.58 -8.36 -15.99
N PRO A 97 3.66 -9.50 -15.31
CA PRO A 97 2.56 -10.23 -14.67
C PRO A 97 2.09 -9.49 -13.40
N PHE A 98 0.78 -9.31 -13.28
CA PHE A 98 0.21 -8.66 -12.10
C PHE A 98 0.40 -9.53 -10.85
N PRO A 99 0.55 -8.90 -9.66
CA PRO A 99 0.55 -9.63 -8.40
C PRO A 99 -0.75 -10.42 -8.19
N ALA A 100 -0.67 -11.52 -7.45
CA ALA A 100 -1.87 -12.12 -6.89
C ALA A 100 -2.55 -11.12 -5.94
N ARG A 101 -3.89 -11.10 -5.88
CA ARG A 101 -4.62 -10.10 -5.14
C ARG A 101 -5.88 -10.65 -4.47
N SER A 102 -6.18 -10.12 -3.29
CA SER A 102 -7.50 -10.19 -2.67
C SER A 102 -8.01 -8.77 -2.45
N CYS A 103 -9.32 -8.57 -2.63
CA CYS A 103 -9.98 -7.29 -2.38
C CYS A 103 -11.27 -7.55 -1.60
N VAL A 104 -11.42 -6.89 -0.47
CA VAL A 104 -12.56 -7.07 0.43
C VAL A 104 -13.06 -5.74 0.95
N GLN A 105 -14.36 -5.66 1.22
CA GLN A 105 -14.93 -4.59 2.02
C GLN A 105 -14.74 -4.93 3.50
N VAL A 106 -14.34 -3.93 4.29
CA VAL A 106 -14.18 -4.06 5.75
C VAL A 106 -15.15 -3.15 6.47
N ALA A 107 -15.41 -3.45 7.75
CA ALA A 107 -16.32 -2.67 8.58
C ALA A 107 -15.79 -1.26 8.84
N ALA A 108 -14.48 -1.11 9.06
CA ALA A 108 -13.81 0.17 9.28
C ALA A 108 -12.31 0.07 8.95
N ILE A 109 -11.72 1.19 8.57
CA ILE A 109 -10.28 1.35 8.36
C ILE A 109 -9.77 2.41 9.34
N PRO A 110 -8.65 2.19 10.05
CA PRO A 110 -8.09 3.17 10.99
C PRO A 110 -7.86 4.54 10.31
N LYS A 111 -8.15 5.62 11.03
CA LYS A 111 -8.11 7.01 10.55
C LYS A 111 -9.07 7.31 9.42
N ALA A 112 -10.02 6.42 9.14
CA ALA A 112 -10.98 6.58 8.08
C ALA A 112 -12.15 7.44 8.53
N GLN A 113 -12.22 8.68 8.09
CA GLN A 113 -13.44 9.49 8.20
C GLN A 113 -14.29 9.39 6.93
N SER A 114 -13.75 8.93 5.85
CA SER A 114 -14.40 8.64 4.60
C SER A 114 -13.75 7.40 3.98
N TRP A 115 -14.03 7.09 2.75
CA TRP A 115 -13.52 5.91 2.05
C TRP A 115 -11.99 5.76 2.12
N ARG A 116 -11.50 4.49 2.14
CA ARG A 116 -10.07 4.16 2.20
C ARG A 116 -9.73 2.89 1.43
N SER A 117 -8.61 2.89 0.73
CA SER A 117 -7.94 1.66 0.36
C SER A 117 -6.64 1.53 1.15
N SER A 118 -6.32 0.33 1.56
CA SER A 118 -4.97 0.00 1.96
C SER A 118 -4.49 -1.20 1.18
N ALA A 119 -3.25 -1.18 0.74
CA ALA A 119 -2.60 -2.29 0.09
C ALA A 119 -1.53 -2.84 1.02
N SER A 120 -1.58 -4.13 1.29
CA SER A 120 -0.52 -4.82 2.02
C SER A 120 0.14 -5.81 1.08
N PRO A 121 1.31 -5.51 0.52
CA PRO A 121 1.99 -6.43 -0.36
C PRO A 121 3.01 -7.28 0.39
N CYS A 122 3.21 -8.47 -0.10
CA CYS A 122 4.45 -9.21 0.11
C CYS A 122 5.29 -9.05 -1.15
N ALA A 123 6.51 -8.59 -1.00
CA ALA A 123 7.44 -8.49 -2.10
C ALA A 123 8.54 -9.53 -1.90
N ASN A 124 8.86 -10.23 -2.97
CA ASN A 124 9.99 -11.15 -2.97
C ASN A 124 11.22 -10.40 -3.48
N ASN A 125 12.26 -10.35 -2.67
CA ASN A 125 13.56 -9.83 -3.08
C ASN A 125 14.32 -10.93 -3.81
N GLN A 126 13.99 -11.13 -5.08
CA GLN A 126 14.83 -11.95 -5.94
C GLN A 126 15.93 -11.04 -6.51
N ALA A 127 17.09 -11.20 -5.95
CA ALA A 127 18.29 -10.63 -6.53
C ALA A 127 18.56 -11.22 -7.93
#